data_0c328273db46b1890913d54d3bc4143f
#
_entry.id   0c328273db46b1890913d54d3bc4143f
#
_cell.length_a   1.000
_cell.length_b   1.000
_cell.length_c   1.000
_cell.angle_alpha   90.00
_cell.angle_beta   90.00
_cell.angle_gamma   90.00
#
_symmetry.space_group_name_H-M   'P 1'
#
loop_
_entity.id
_entity.type
_entity.pdbx_description
1 polymer ?
#
loop_
_entity_poly.entity_id
_entity_poly.type
_entity_poly.pdbx_seq_one_letter_code
_entity_poly.pdbx_strand_id
1 'polypeptide(L)'
;MASIFYVMAADPEYGPHLRARIAPLMCGVGPVEAAISVTRALAAAQTGHGLPDLVVSLGSAGSATLAHTGVYQAASVSYRDMDATALGFARGATPFLDLPAVMPLEPEIPGLAPARLSTG
;
A
#
# COMPACT_ATOMS: atom_id res chain seq x y z
N MET A 1 -20.78 -0.52 -10.84
CA MET A 1 -19.95 0.26 -9.92
C MET A 1 -18.70 -0.54 -9.57
N ALA A 2 -17.55 0.10 -9.54
CA ALA A 2 -16.31 -0.59 -9.18
C ALA A 2 -16.34 -1.03 -7.71
N SER A 3 -15.85 -2.25 -7.44
CA SER A 3 -15.68 -2.74 -6.09
C SER A 3 -14.29 -2.34 -5.55
N ILE A 4 -14.25 -1.71 -4.40
CA ILE A 4 -13.03 -1.23 -3.78
C ILE A 4 -12.79 -1.99 -2.47
N PHE A 5 -11.60 -2.53 -2.33
CA PHE A 5 -11.14 -3.18 -1.12
C PHE A 5 -10.16 -2.27 -0.38
N TYR A 6 -10.57 -1.81 0.80
CA TYR A 6 -9.76 -0.92 1.61
C TYR A 6 -8.91 -1.69 2.60
N VAL A 7 -7.66 -1.26 2.78
CA VAL A 7 -6.70 -1.85 3.71
C VAL A 7 -6.11 -0.74 4.58
N MET A 8 -6.06 -0.97 5.88
CA MET A 8 -5.41 -0.07 6.85
C MET A 8 -4.55 -0.89 7.80
N ALA A 9 -3.50 -0.30 8.32
CA ALA A 9 -2.55 -1.01 9.16
C ALA A 9 -3.06 -1.20 10.59
N ALA A 10 -3.65 -0.16 11.19
CA ALA A 10 -3.97 -0.17 12.62
C ALA A 10 -5.21 0.67 12.94
N ASP A 11 -5.91 0.25 13.96
CA ASP A 11 -7.16 0.88 14.40
C ASP A 11 -7.04 2.38 14.75
N PRO A 12 -5.94 2.88 15.34
CA PRO A 12 -5.80 4.31 15.60
C PRO A 12 -5.87 5.20 14.35
N GLU A 13 -5.59 4.68 13.17
CA GLU A 13 -5.70 5.42 11.92
C GLU A 13 -7.13 5.48 11.39
N TYR A 14 -8.01 4.62 11.91
CA TYR A 14 -9.38 4.46 11.47
C TYR A 14 -10.33 5.33 12.31
N GLY A 15 -10.34 6.62 12.01
CA GLY A 15 -11.13 7.61 12.74
C GLY A 15 -12.61 7.64 12.33
N PRO A 16 -13.40 8.52 12.98
CA PRO A 16 -14.86 8.52 12.82
C PRO A 16 -15.33 8.85 11.40
N HIS A 17 -14.60 9.68 10.67
CA HIS A 17 -14.96 10.02 9.28
C HIS A 17 -14.81 8.82 8.34
N LEU A 18 -13.74 8.03 8.52
CA LEU A 18 -13.54 6.81 7.74
C LEU A 18 -14.52 5.72 8.17
N ARG A 19 -14.79 5.58 9.47
CA ARG A 19 -15.77 4.60 10.00
C ARG A 19 -17.16 4.80 9.43
N ALA A 20 -17.51 6.04 9.13
CA ALA A 20 -18.80 6.36 8.52
C ALA A 20 -18.87 6.01 7.02
N ARG A 21 -17.74 5.72 6.38
CA ARG A 21 -17.67 5.60 4.91
C ARG A 21 -17.13 4.26 4.40
N ILE A 22 -16.21 3.63 5.12
CA ILE A 22 -15.54 2.41 4.66
C ILE A 22 -15.44 1.38 5.79
N ALA A 23 -15.29 0.12 5.40
CA ALA A 23 -14.98 -0.99 6.29
C ALA A 23 -13.69 -1.67 5.81
N PRO A 24 -12.52 -1.21 6.25
CA PRO A 24 -11.26 -1.73 5.77
C PRO A 24 -10.87 -3.06 6.44
N LEU A 25 -10.02 -3.82 5.75
CA LEU A 25 -9.24 -4.87 6.40
C LEU A 25 -8.17 -4.22 7.27
N MET A 26 -8.10 -4.56 8.55
CA MET A 26 -6.98 -4.22 9.42
C MET A 26 -5.88 -5.27 9.23
N CYS A 27 -4.85 -4.93 8.46
CA CYS A 27 -3.84 -5.90 8.07
C CYS A 27 -2.70 -6.05 9.08
N GLY A 28 -2.61 -5.17 10.08
CA GLY A 28 -1.47 -5.11 10.98
C GLY A 28 -0.35 -4.21 10.47
N VAL A 29 0.60 -3.92 11.33
CA VAL A 29 1.73 -3.04 11.05
C VAL A 29 2.89 -3.86 10.50
N GLY A 30 3.51 -3.37 9.44
CA GLY A 30 4.67 -3.98 8.81
C GLY A 30 4.34 -4.81 7.56
N PRO A 31 5.37 -5.03 6.71
CA PRO A 31 5.16 -5.69 5.42
C PRO A 31 4.79 -7.16 5.52
N VAL A 32 5.28 -7.87 6.54
CA VAL A 32 4.97 -9.30 6.73
C VAL A 32 3.49 -9.49 7.08
N GLU A 33 3.00 -8.73 8.06
CA GLU A 33 1.60 -8.79 8.48
C GLU A 33 0.66 -8.36 7.35
N ALA A 34 1.01 -7.29 6.65
CA ALA A 34 0.24 -6.80 5.51
C ALA A 34 0.17 -7.84 4.39
N ALA A 35 1.29 -8.46 4.03
CA ALA A 35 1.34 -9.47 2.97
C ALA A 35 0.47 -10.69 3.31
N ILE A 36 0.57 -11.19 4.54
CA ILE A 36 -0.21 -12.34 4.98
C ILE A 36 -1.71 -12.02 4.97
N SER A 37 -2.10 -10.92 5.60
CA SER A 37 -3.52 -10.56 5.77
C SER A 37 -4.19 -10.24 4.44
N VAL A 38 -3.54 -9.45 3.59
CA VAL A 38 -4.10 -9.07 2.29
C VAL A 38 -4.17 -10.28 1.35
N THR A 39 -3.13 -11.11 1.33
CA THR A 39 -3.13 -12.33 0.50
C THR A 39 -4.27 -13.27 0.90
N ARG A 40 -4.46 -13.49 2.20
CA ARG A 40 -5.57 -14.34 2.69
C ARG A 40 -6.93 -13.78 2.29
N ALA A 41 -7.13 -12.48 2.44
CA ALA A 41 -8.40 -11.85 2.09
C ALA A 41 -8.68 -11.92 0.60
N LEU A 42 -7.69 -11.64 -0.25
CA LEU A 42 -7.85 -11.72 -1.71
C LEU A 42 -8.03 -13.15 -2.20
N ALA A 43 -7.32 -14.12 -1.61
CA ALA A 43 -7.50 -15.53 -1.94
C ALA A 43 -8.92 -16.01 -1.60
N ALA A 44 -9.45 -15.62 -0.44
CA ALA A 44 -10.82 -15.94 -0.06
C ALA A 44 -11.84 -15.28 -1.01
N ALA A 45 -11.61 -14.01 -1.38
CA ALA A 45 -12.47 -13.31 -2.33
C ALA A 45 -12.48 -14.00 -3.71
N GLN A 46 -11.32 -14.45 -4.18
CA GLN A 46 -11.18 -15.11 -5.47
C GLN A 46 -12.03 -16.39 -5.59
N THR A 47 -12.15 -17.14 -4.50
CA THR A 47 -12.98 -18.36 -4.47
C THR A 47 -14.43 -18.10 -4.07
N GLY A 48 -14.77 -16.91 -3.62
CA GLY A 48 -16.11 -16.49 -3.22
C GLY A 48 -16.77 -15.58 -4.26
N HIS A 49 -16.94 -14.32 -3.90
CA HIS A 49 -17.62 -13.32 -4.74
C HIS A 49 -16.75 -12.65 -5.81
N GLY A 50 -15.47 -13.02 -5.90
CA GLY A 50 -14.53 -12.49 -6.88
C GLY A 50 -13.57 -11.45 -6.30
N LEU A 51 -12.49 -11.19 -7.05
CA LEU A 51 -11.51 -10.16 -6.68
C LEU A 51 -12.11 -8.76 -6.78
N PRO A 52 -11.67 -7.82 -5.95
CA PRO A 52 -12.07 -6.42 -6.10
C PRO A 52 -11.46 -5.81 -7.38
N ASP A 53 -12.10 -4.76 -7.88
CA ASP A 53 -11.58 -4.00 -9.02
C ASP A 53 -10.37 -3.14 -8.63
N LEU A 54 -10.32 -2.72 -7.37
CA LEU A 54 -9.26 -1.85 -6.86
C LEU A 54 -8.98 -2.16 -5.39
N VAL A 55 -7.71 -2.14 -5.03
CA VAL A 55 -7.25 -2.18 -3.64
C VAL A 55 -6.71 -0.80 -3.28
N VAL A 56 -7.23 -0.22 -2.20
CA VAL A 56 -6.78 1.07 -1.68
C VAL A 56 -6.20 0.89 -0.29
N SER A 57 -4.92 1.17 -0.13
CA SER A 57 -4.26 1.21 1.17
C SER A 57 -4.27 2.63 1.70
N LEU A 58 -4.82 2.82 2.89
CA LEU A 58 -4.91 4.10 3.58
C LEU A 58 -4.07 4.06 4.85
N GLY A 59 -3.30 5.09 5.09
CA GLY A 59 -2.51 5.17 6.32
C GLY A 59 -1.74 6.45 6.43
N SER A 60 -1.06 6.61 7.55
CA SER A 60 -0.17 7.73 7.82
C SER A 60 1.23 7.44 7.29
N ALA A 61 1.93 8.50 6.90
CA ALA A 61 3.32 8.42 6.45
C ALA A 61 4.08 9.66 6.95
N GLY A 62 5.38 9.49 7.15
CA GLY A 62 6.27 10.59 7.51
C GLY A 62 6.91 11.22 6.28
N SER A 63 7.14 12.52 6.33
CA SER A 63 7.90 13.24 5.31
C SER A 63 8.65 14.41 5.93
N ALA A 64 9.86 14.66 5.43
CA ALA A 64 10.65 15.83 5.81
C ALA A 64 10.34 17.05 4.93
N THR A 65 9.66 16.87 3.81
CA THR A 65 9.48 17.92 2.80
C THR A 65 8.04 18.23 2.43
N LEU A 66 7.13 17.27 2.60
CA LEU A 66 5.73 17.47 2.28
C LEU A 66 4.99 18.12 3.46
N ALA A 67 3.93 18.86 3.15
CA ALA A 67 3.12 19.52 4.17
C ALA A 67 2.47 18.48 5.09
N HIS A 68 2.55 18.73 6.40
CA HIS A 68 1.86 17.91 7.39
C HIS A 68 0.34 18.02 7.22
N THR A 69 -0.36 16.98 7.58
CA THR A 69 -1.82 16.83 7.44
C THR A 69 -2.35 16.87 6.00
N GLY A 70 -1.45 16.98 5.01
CA GLY A 70 -1.81 16.85 3.61
C GLY A 70 -2.17 15.41 3.25
N VAL A 71 -3.07 15.25 2.28
CA VAL A 71 -3.42 13.95 1.72
C VAL A 71 -2.76 13.79 0.36
N TYR A 72 -2.00 12.72 0.19
CA TYR A 72 -1.25 12.44 -1.03
C TYR A 72 -1.59 11.05 -1.54
N GLN A 73 -1.47 10.85 -2.84
CA GLN A 73 -1.49 9.50 -3.41
C GLN A 73 -0.06 9.02 -3.67
N ALA A 74 0.20 7.76 -3.36
CA ALA A 74 1.47 7.15 -3.72
C ALA A 74 1.49 6.88 -5.23
N ALA A 75 2.35 7.59 -5.95
CA ALA A 75 2.57 7.35 -7.38
C ALA A 75 3.45 6.12 -7.61
N SER A 76 4.30 5.81 -6.64
CA SER A 76 5.17 4.64 -6.66
C SER A 76 5.49 4.18 -5.25
N VAL A 77 5.87 2.90 -5.14
CA VAL A 77 6.33 2.29 -3.88
C VAL A 77 7.67 1.63 -4.11
N SER A 78 8.58 1.79 -3.14
CA SER A 78 9.86 1.11 -3.12
C SER A 78 10.13 0.47 -1.77
N TYR A 79 10.94 -0.60 -1.78
CA TYR A 79 11.41 -1.26 -0.57
C TYR A 79 12.54 -0.47 0.06
N ARG A 80 12.29 0.20 1.19
CA ARG A 80 13.29 0.97 1.91
C ARG A 80 14.45 0.11 2.42
N ASP A 81 14.13 -1.06 2.94
CA ASP A 81 15.08 -1.91 3.65
C ASP A 81 15.72 -2.98 2.75
N MET A 82 15.37 -3.04 1.48
CA MET A 82 15.94 -3.99 0.54
C MET A 82 17.20 -3.39 -0.10
N ASP A 83 18.36 -3.88 0.33
CA ASP A 83 19.64 -3.48 -0.21
C ASP A 83 20.51 -4.72 -0.46
N ALA A 84 20.51 -5.20 -1.68
CA ALA A 84 21.38 -6.28 -2.17
C ALA A 84 22.44 -5.76 -3.14
N THR A 85 22.84 -4.49 -3.02
CA THR A 85 23.82 -3.88 -3.91
C THR A 85 25.19 -4.56 -3.84
N ALA A 86 25.54 -5.12 -2.67
CA ALA A 86 26.78 -5.89 -2.51
C ALA A 86 26.83 -7.15 -3.41
N LEU A 87 25.68 -7.64 -3.86
CA LEU A 87 25.54 -8.78 -4.75
C LEU A 87 25.32 -8.36 -6.22
N GLY A 88 25.38 -7.08 -6.52
CA GLY A 88 25.22 -6.54 -7.87
C GLY A 88 23.79 -6.21 -8.26
N PHE A 89 22.85 -6.25 -7.32
CA PHE A 89 21.45 -5.86 -7.58
C PHE A 89 21.24 -4.37 -7.34
N ALA A 90 20.25 -3.79 -8.01
CA ALA A 90 19.86 -2.41 -7.74
C ALA A 90 19.26 -2.27 -6.33
N ARG A 91 19.51 -1.14 -5.68
CA ARG A 91 18.89 -0.86 -4.37
C ARG A 91 17.36 -0.88 -4.49
N GLY A 92 16.70 -1.57 -3.58
CA GLY A 92 15.26 -1.78 -3.59
C GLY A 92 14.79 -2.97 -4.42
N ALA A 93 15.67 -3.57 -5.23
CA ALA A 93 15.35 -4.77 -6.00
C ALA A 93 15.55 -6.03 -5.15
N THR A 94 14.52 -6.86 -5.08
CA THR A 94 14.62 -8.17 -4.43
C THR A 94 15.35 -9.13 -5.36
N PRO A 95 16.46 -9.75 -4.91
CA PRO A 95 17.21 -10.70 -5.73
C PRO A 95 16.34 -11.84 -6.26
N PHE A 96 16.58 -12.22 -7.51
CA PHE A 96 15.93 -13.34 -8.18
C PHE A 96 14.40 -13.22 -8.36
N LEU A 97 13.88 -12.03 -8.09
CA LEU A 97 12.47 -11.71 -8.31
C LEU A 97 12.40 -10.66 -9.43
N ASP A 98 11.68 -10.97 -10.49
CA ASP A 98 11.58 -10.07 -11.65
C ASP A 98 10.56 -8.96 -11.40
N LEU A 99 10.90 -8.08 -10.46
CA LEU A 99 10.13 -6.89 -10.12
C LEU A 99 11.04 -5.66 -10.14
N PRO A 100 10.53 -4.50 -10.57
CA PRO A 100 11.32 -3.27 -10.53
C PRO A 100 11.59 -2.83 -9.09
N ALA A 101 12.71 -2.14 -8.88
CA ALA A 101 13.06 -1.56 -7.59
C ALA A 101 12.05 -0.49 -7.13
N VAL A 102 11.44 0.20 -8.09
CA VAL A 102 10.38 1.19 -7.86
C VAL A 102 9.15 0.72 -8.63
N MET A 103 8.08 0.43 -7.90
CA MET A 103 6.83 -0.05 -8.50
C MET A 103 5.87 1.13 -8.71
N PRO A 104 5.49 1.43 -9.96
CA PRO A 104 4.46 2.43 -10.21
C PRO A 104 3.10 1.92 -9.73
N LEU A 105 2.29 2.82 -9.22
CA LEU A 105 0.92 2.53 -8.77
C LEU A 105 -0.10 3.20 -9.68
N GLU A 106 -1.14 2.46 -10.00
CA GLU A 106 -2.25 2.89 -10.84
C GLU A 106 -3.57 2.41 -10.23
N PRO A 107 -4.69 3.07 -10.55
CA PRO A 107 -4.83 4.29 -11.34
C PRO A 107 -4.47 5.54 -10.54
N GLU A 108 -4.25 6.64 -11.25
CA GLU A 108 -4.09 7.95 -10.61
C GLU A 108 -5.44 8.46 -10.11
N ILE A 109 -5.47 8.97 -8.87
CA ILE A 109 -6.67 9.54 -8.26
C ILE A 109 -6.70 11.04 -8.57
N PRO A 110 -7.70 11.54 -9.31
CA PRO A 110 -7.79 12.97 -9.60
C PRO A 110 -7.92 13.81 -8.33
N GLY A 111 -7.23 14.95 -8.29
CA GLY A 111 -7.32 15.92 -7.21
C GLY A 111 -6.40 15.67 -6.02
N LEU A 112 -5.66 14.57 -6.01
CA LEU A 112 -4.65 14.30 -4.99
C LEU A 112 -3.24 14.47 -5.55
N ALA A 113 -2.40 15.19 -4.84
CA ALA A 113 -1.01 15.37 -5.23
C ALA A 113 -0.24 14.04 -5.14
N PRO A 114 0.55 13.67 -6.16
CA PRO A 114 1.34 12.45 -6.13
C PRO A 114 2.58 12.59 -5.25
N ALA A 115 2.98 11.49 -4.62
CA ALA A 115 4.22 11.40 -3.86
C ALA A 115 4.82 10.01 -4.03
N ARG A 116 6.12 9.88 -3.87
CA ARG A 116 6.79 8.59 -3.83
C ARG A 116 6.75 8.05 -2.41
N LEU A 117 6.43 6.79 -2.27
CA LEU A 117 6.39 6.12 -0.97
C LEU A 117 7.54 5.12 -0.88
N SER A 118 8.27 5.17 0.23
CA SER A 118 9.26 4.16 0.59
C SER A 118 8.80 3.46 1.86
N THR A 119 8.77 2.15 1.84
CA THR A 119 8.22 1.34 2.93
C THR A 119 9.08 0.11 3.22
N GLY A 120 9.04 -0.34 4.44
CA GLY A 120 9.77 -1.52 4.89
C GLY A 120 9.51 -1.87 6.34
#